data_1eaa5aefd63ce41d71a0498fc87f5c6e
#
_entry.id   1eaa5aefd63ce41d71a0498fc87f5c6e
#
_cell.length_a   1.000
_cell.length_b   1.000
_cell.length_c   1.000
_cell.angle_alpha   90.00
_cell.angle_beta   90.00
_cell.angle_gamma   90.00
#
_symmetry.space_group_name_H-M   'P 1'
#
loop_
_entity.id
_entity.type
_entity.pdbx_description
1 polymer ?
#
loop_
_entity_poly.entity_id
_entity_poly.type
_entity_poly.pdbx_seq_one_letter_code
_entity_poly.pdbx_strand_id
1 'polypeptide(L)'
;FFKQKTAYEISLGLVGSEMCIRDRMKTVTKSLKKFKHIPIILDPVMISKSGDYLLKSDSINFFVKNILPGSFLVTPNLHEASIITKMKKIKTKKDIEECFNKFTKLGASNVLIKGGHSEDKNKSIDYLSFNNKIYTISGKRYATSNTHGTGCTLSAAISGNIALGMNLLDATKNAKQFINMAIKNSFNIGKGYGPLNHFT
;
A
#
# COMPACT_ATOMS: atom_id res chain seq x y z
N PHE A 1 -14.41 -20.01 -31.54
CA PHE A 1 -13.70 -18.74 -31.34
C PHE A 1 -13.81 -18.34 -29.89
N PHE A 2 -12.80 -18.60 -29.09
CA PHE A 2 -12.71 -18.05 -27.72
C PHE A 2 -12.34 -16.56 -27.84
N LYS A 3 -13.28 -15.68 -27.54
CA LYS A 3 -13.01 -14.26 -27.42
C LYS A 3 -12.11 -14.06 -26.20
N GLN A 4 -10.90 -13.60 -26.41
CA GLN A 4 -9.97 -13.31 -25.32
C GLN A 4 -10.53 -12.13 -24.52
N LYS A 5 -10.91 -12.37 -23.27
CA LYS A 5 -11.40 -11.33 -22.39
C LYS A 5 -10.30 -10.32 -22.07
N THR A 6 -10.64 -9.04 -22.03
CA THR A 6 -9.69 -8.02 -21.60
C THR A 6 -9.32 -8.21 -20.13
N ALA A 7 -8.18 -7.69 -19.69
CA ALA A 7 -7.76 -7.75 -18.30
C ALA A 7 -8.85 -7.20 -17.34
N TYR A 8 -9.64 -6.21 -17.78
CA TYR A 8 -10.76 -5.68 -17.06
C TYR A 8 -11.93 -6.68 -16.95
N GLU A 9 -12.29 -7.33 -18.04
CA GLU A 9 -13.36 -8.36 -18.05
C GLU A 9 -12.95 -9.60 -17.24
N ILE A 10 -11.67 -9.97 -17.24
CA ILE A 10 -11.12 -11.03 -16.38
C ILE A 10 -11.19 -10.59 -14.91
N SER A 11 -10.83 -9.36 -14.59
CA SER A 11 -10.92 -8.80 -13.25
C SER A 11 -12.36 -8.80 -12.74
N LEU A 12 -13.33 -8.37 -13.54
CA LEU A 12 -14.76 -8.43 -13.20
C LEU A 12 -15.28 -9.86 -13.05
N GLY A 13 -14.79 -10.79 -13.88
CA GLY A 13 -15.18 -12.20 -13.82
C GLY A 13 -14.55 -12.99 -12.66
N LEU A 14 -13.32 -12.61 -12.26
CA LEU A 14 -12.59 -13.23 -11.14
C LEU A 14 -12.88 -12.56 -9.79
N VAL A 15 -13.24 -11.29 -9.81
CA VAL A 15 -13.72 -10.53 -8.64
C VAL A 15 -15.16 -10.89 -8.35
N GLY A 16 -15.63 -12.08 -8.67
CA GLY A 16 -16.95 -12.58 -8.39
C GLY A 16 -17.64 -11.86 -7.23
N SER A 17 -18.89 -12.02 -7.02
CA SER A 17 -19.71 -11.32 -6.01
C SER A 17 -18.92 -10.95 -4.75
N GLU A 18 -19.27 -9.87 -4.06
CA GLU A 18 -18.64 -9.39 -2.81
C GLU A 18 -18.45 -10.49 -1.75
N MET A 19 -19.30 -11.51 -1.74
CA MET A 19 -19.14 -12.68 -0.92
C MET A 19 -17.78 -13.37 -1.17
N CYS A 20 -17.31 -13.43 -2.41
CA CYS A 20 -16.02 -14.06 -2.73
C CYS A 20 -14.82 -13.29 -2.15
N ILE A 21 -14.84 -11.96 -2.14
CA ILE A 21 -13.73 -11.14 -1.58
C ILE A 21 -13.67 -11.34 -0.06
N ARG A 22 -14.79 -11.23 0.61
CA ARG A 22 -14.88 -11.42 2.07
C ARG A 22 -14.48 -12.84 2.49
N ASP A 23 -14.90 -13.85 1.75
CA ASP A 23 -14.55 -15.24 2.06
C ASP A 23 -13.08 -15.55 1.80
N ARG A 24 -12.48 -14.95 0.75
CA ARG A 24 -11.02 -14.98 0.54
C ARG A 24 -10.29 -14.31 1.70
N MET A 25 -10.74 -13.15 2.16
CA MET A 25 -10.17 -12.47 3.33
C MET A 25 -10.25 -13.34 4.59
N LYS A 26 -11.37 -14.02 4.83
CA LYS A 26 -11.51 -14.97 5.95
C LYS A 26 -10.53 -16.14 5.86
N THR A 27 -10.40 -16.72 4.67
CA THR A 27 -9.48 -17.83 4.40
C THR A 27 -8.03 -17.41 4.60
N VAL A 28 -7.63 -16.25 4.04
CA VAL A 28 -6.29 -15.67 4.22
C VAL A 28 -6.02 -15.43 5.70
N THR A 29 -6.95 -14.79 6.42
CA THR A 29 -6.80 -14.50 7.86
C THR A 29 -6.62 -15.80 8.67
N LYS A 30 -7.40 -16.84 8.36
CA LYS A 30 -7.28 -18.16 9.02
C LYS A 30 -5.92 -18.79 8.74
N SER A 31 -5.44 -18.71 7.51
CA SER A 31 -4.14 -19.27 7.11
C SER A 31 -2.98 -18.53 7.76
N LEU A 32 -3.01 -17.20 7.77
CA LEU A 32 -1.96 -16.36 8.36
C LEU A 32 -1.79 -16.57 9.87
N LYS A 33 -2.86 -16.95 10.59
CA LYS A 33 -2.78 -17.29 12.02
C LYS A 33 -1.80 -18.43 12.33
N LYS A 34 -1.50 -19.29 11.34
CA LYS A 34 -0.53 -20.39 11.47
C LYS A 34 0.92 -19.90 11.43
N PHE A 35 1.17 -18.69 10.92
CA PHE A 35 2.49 -18.11 10.67
C PHE A 35 2.75 -16.86 11.52
N LYS A 36 2.40 -16.93 12.82
CA LYS A 36 2.51 -15.79 13.74
C LYS A 36 3.95 -15.24 13.91
N HIS A 37 4.96 -16.04 13.59
CA HIS A 37 6.38 -15.69 13.66
C HIS A 37 6.89 -14.98 12.40
N ILE A 38 6.09 -14.94 11.32
CA ILE A 38 6.47 -14.29 10.06
C ILE A 38 5.89 -12.88 10.04
N PRO A 39 6.70 -11.82 9.82
CA PRO A 39 6.20 -10.46 9.71
C PRO A 39 5.34 -10.31 8.44
N ILE A 40 4.11 -9.87 8.62
CA ILE A 40 3.15 -9.65 7.53
C ILE A 40 3.16 -8.18 7.15
N ILE A 41 3.54 -7.88 5.90
CA ILE A 41 3.43 -6.53 5.32
C ILE A 41 2.15 -6.46 4.50
N LEU A 42 1.29 -5.52 4.85
CA LEU A 42 -0.08 -5.40 4.36
C LEU A 42 -0.24 -4.13 3.52
N ASP A 43 -0.38 -4.27 2.20
CA ASP A 43 -0.73 -3.16 1.30
C ASP A 43 -2.26 -3.11 1.13
N PRO A 44 -2.96 -2.14 1.74
CA PRO A 44 -4.42 -2.10 1.76
C PRO A 44 -4.99 -1.45 0.50
N VAL A 45 -4.83 -2.08 -0.65
CA VAL A 45 -5.33 -1.55 -1.93
C VAL A 45 -6.85 -1.58 -1.93
N MET A 46 -7.48 -0.41 -1.75
CA MET A 46 -8.93 -0.24 -1.66
C MET A 46 -9.53 0.49 -2.86
N ILE A 47 -8.70 1.21 -3.60
CA ILE A 47 -9.11 2.05 -4.73
C ILE A 47 -8.17 1.83 -5.88
N SER A 48 -8.73 1.71 -7.08
CA SER A 48 -7.96 1.63 -8.32
C SER A 48 -7.30 2.98 -8.66
N LYS A 49 -6.34 2.98 -9.59
CA LYS A 49 -5.79 4.24 -10.11
C LYS A 49 -6.82 5.12 -10.82
N SER A 50 -7.89 4.52 -11.36
CA SER A 50 -9.03 5.22 -11.96
C SER A 50 -9.97 5.86 -10.93
N GLY A 51 -9.81 5.56 -9.64
CA GLY A 51 -10.64 6.08 -8.56
C GLY A 51 -11.81 5.18 -8.16
N ASP A 52 -11.93 4.01 -8.78
CA ASP A 52 -13.01 3.06 -8.47
C ASP A 52 -12.74 2.32 -7.18
N TYR A 53 -13.75 2.16 -6.34
CA TYR A 53 -13.65 1.35 -5.14
C TYR A 53 -13.54 -0.14 -5.48
N LEU A 54 -12.44 -0.77 -5.04
CA LEU A 54 -12.20 -2.21 -5.18
C LEU A 54 -12.82 -3.02 -4.04
N LEU A 55 -13.09 -2.36 -2.91
CA LEU A 55 -13.69 -2.97 -1.73
C LEU A 55 -14.94 -2.18 -1.32
N LYS A 56 -16.03 -2.90 -1.03
CA LYS A 56 -17.22 -2.31 -0.42
C LYS A 56 -17.03 -2.14 1.10
N SER A 57 -17.89 -1.31 1.72
CA SER A 57 -17.82 -0.92 3.13
C SER A 57 -17.71 -2.12 4.09
N ASP A 58 -18.44 -3.20 3.83
CA ASP A 58 -18.44 -4.41 4.68
C ASP A 58 -17.09 -5.15 4.62
N SER A 59 -16.46 -5.18 3.43
CA SER A 59 -15.13 -5.77 3.26
C SER A 59 -14.06 -4.91 3.92
N ILE A 60 -14.19 -3.59 3.86
CA ILE A 60 -13.29 -2.65 4.57
C ILE A 60 -13.42 -2.84 6.09
N ASN A 61 -14.64 -2.93 6.62
CA ASN A 61 -14.86 -3.18 8.04
C ASN A 61 -14.28 -4.53 8.49
N PHE A 62 -14.44 -5.58 7.67
CA PHE A 62 -13.83 -6.88 7.94
C PHE A 62 -12.30 -6.80 7.96
N PHE A 63 -11.71 -6.14 6.97
CA PHE A 63 -10.27 -5.89 6.87
C PHE A 63 -9.72 -5.20 8.11
N VAL A 64 -10.32 -4.07 8.50
CA VAL A 64 -9.90 -3.28 9.66
C VAL A 64 -10.00 -4.08 10.95
N LYS A 65 -11.05 -4.88 11.12
CA LYS A 65 -11.30 -5.64 12.36
C LYS A 65 -10.46 -6.91 12.47
N ASN A 66 -10.18 -7.60 11.35
CA ASN A 66 -9.69 -8.97 11.39
C ASN A 66 -8.30 -9.17 10.78
N ILE A 67 -7.85 -8.28 9.87
CA ILE A 67 -6.58 -8.42 9.17
C ILE A 67 -5.55 -7.41 9.67
N LEU A 68 -5.96 -6.17 9.78
CA LEU A 68 -5.09 -5.06 10.20
C LEU A 68 -4.36 -5.34 11.54
N PRO A 69 -5.02 -5.83 12.62
CA PRO A 69 -4.35 -6.04 13.91
C PRO A 69 -3.26 -7.13 13.89
N GLY A 70 -3.29 -8.01 12.90
CA GLY A 70 -2.31 -9.09 12.74
C GLY A 70 -1.12 -8.74 11.85
N SER A 71 -1.08 -7.52 11.30
CA SER A 71 -0.01 -7.09 10.42
C SER A 71 1.19 -6.51 11.18
N PHE A 72 2.39 -6.82 10.70
CA PHE A 72 3.62 -6.20 11.18
C PHE A 72 3.76 -4.77 10.68
N LEU A 73 3.41 -4.53 9.41
CA LEU A 73 3.41 -3.22 8.76
C LEU A 73 2.19 -3.07 7.87
N VAL A 74 1.55 -1.90 7.93
CA VAL A 74 0.50 -1.50 6.98
C VAL A 74 0.99 -0.33 6.15
N THR A 75 0.79 -0.36 4.82
CA THR A 75 1.33 0.64 3.88
C THR A 75 0.23 1.40 3.12
N PRO A 76 -0.70 2.09 3.78
CA PRO A 76 -1.74 2.86 3.10
C PRO A 76 -1.19 4.08 2.38
N ASN A 77 -1.82 4.49 1.28
CA ASN A 77 -1.71 5.85 0.78
C ASN A 77 -2.60 6.79 1.62
N LEU A 78 -2.49 8.12 1.41
CA LEU A 78 -3.26 9.10 2.18
C LEU A 78 -4.78 8.90 2.09
N HIS A 79 -5.28 8.45 0.93
CA HIS A 79 -6.71 8.21 0.73
C HIS A 79 -7.16 6.93 1.46
N GLU A 80 -6.42 5.84 1.32
CA GLU A 80 -6.65 4.59 2.05
C GLU A 80 -6.57 4.81 3.56
N ALA A 81 -5.58 5.58 4.02
CA ALA A 81 -5.46 5.96 5.42
C ALA A 81 -6.69 6.73 5.92
N SER A 82 -7.23 7.65 5.11
CA SER A 82 -8.44 8.40 5.48
C SER A 82 -9.68 7.50 5.59
N ILE A 83 -9.81 6.51 4.71
CA ILE A 83 -10.91 5.53 4.76
C ILE A 83 -10.80 4.66 6.01
N ILE A 84 -9.62 4.07 6.26
CA ILE A 84 -9.38 3.16 7.40
C ILE A 84 -9.62 3.88 8.72
N THR A 85 -9.11 5.12 8.86
CA THR A 85 -9.19 5.90 10.09
C THR A 85 -10.46 6.74 10.22
N LYS A 86 -11.31 6.75 9.19
CA LYS A 86 -12.51 7.59 9.06
C LYS A 86 -12.21 9.10 9.25
N MET A 87 -11.04 9.53 8.82
CA MET A 87 -10.67 10.94 8.76
C MET A 87 -11.13 11.54 7.43
N LYS A 88 -11.70 12.74 7.46
CA LYS A 88 -12.16 13.41 6.23
C LYS A 88 -11.01 13.81 5.32
N LYS A 89 -9.87 14.19 5.89
CA LYS A 89 -8.70 14.71 5.16
C LYS A 89 -7.44 14.57 5.99
N ILE A 90 -6.31 14.26 5.34
CA ILE A 90 -4.98 14.17 5.97
C ILE A 90 -4.06 15.08 5.15
N LYS A 91 -3.73 16.27 5.66
CA LYS A 91 -2.92 17.27 4.95
C LYS A 91 -1.74 17.78 5.77
N THR A 92 -1.92 17.97 7.06
CA THR A 92 -0.93 18.57 7.96
C THR A 92 -0.15 17.50 8.73
N LYS A 93 0.98 17.87 9.32
CA LYS A 93 1.71 16.98 10.23
C LYS A 93 0.84 16.53 11.40
N LYS A 94 0.00 17.42 11.93
CA LYS A 94 -0.94 17.10 13.00
C LYS A 94 -1.96 16.03 12.58
N ASP A 95 -2.44 16.10 11.33
CA ASP A 95 -3.34 15.06 10.78
C ASP A 95 -2.62 13.71 10.65
N ILE A 96 -1.32 13.71 10.28
CA ILE A 96 -0.51 12.50 10.23
C ILE A 96 -0.36 11.86 11.61
N GLU A 97 -0.08 12.66 12.64
CA GLU A 97 0.02 12.19 14.03
C GLU A 97 -1.32 11.63 14.52
N GLU A 98 -2.43 12.34 14.26
CA GLU A 98 -3.77 11.84 14.60
C GLU A 98 -4.08 10.53 13.86
N CYS A 99 -3.71 10.45 12.59
CA CYS A 99 -3.89 9.25 11.77
C CYS A 99 -3.15 8.06 12.38
N PHE A 100 -1.88 8.19 12.77
CA PHE A 100 -1.13 7.14 13.45
C PHE A 100 -1.76 6.73 14.78
N ASN A 101 -2.23 7.67 15.58
CA ASN A 101 -2.93 7.37 16.83
C ASN A 101 -4.19 6.55 16.59
N LYS A 102 -4.93 6.84 15.50
CA LYS A 102 -6.11 6.04 15.13
C LYS A 102 -5.70 4.64 14.66
N PHE A 103 -4.64 4.49 13.86
CA PHE A 103 -4.13 3.17 13.47
C PHE A 103 -3.71 2.32 14.67
N THR A 104 -3.04 2.93 15.64
CA THR A 104 -2.69 2.25 16.91
C THR A 104 -3.92 1.76 17.66
N LYS A 105 -4.98 2.58 17.77
CA LYS A 105 -6.25 2.18 18.36
C LYS A 105 -6.96 1.05 17.59
N LEU A 106 -6.72 0.94 16.29
CA LEU A 106 -7.21 -0.15 15.45
C LEU A 106 -6.34 -1.41 15.53
N GLY A 107 -5.24 -1.38 16.30
CA GLY A 107 -4.35 -2.52 16.53
C GLY A 107 -3.21 -2.67 15.52
N ALA A 108 -2.93 -1.67 14.69
CA ALA A 108 -1.78 -1.69 13.79
C ALA A 108 -0.48 -1.46 14.59
N SER A 109 0.53 -2.32 14.40
CA SER A 109 1.82 -2.21 15.10
C SER A 109 2.72 -1.14 14.49
N ASN A 110 2.86 -1.13 13.17
CA ASN A 110 3.63 -0.15 12.42
C ASN A 110 2.85 0.29 11.19
N VAL A 111 3.00 1.54 10.77
CA VAL A 111 2.26 2.10 9.65
C VAL A 111 3.17 2.97 8.79
N LEU A 112 3.19 2.74 7.48
CA LEU A 112 3.84 3.58 6.49
C LEU A 112 2.78 4.29 5.65
N ILE A 113 2.51 5.57 5.92
CA ILE A 113 1.61 6.39 5.10
C ILE A 113 2.37 6.89 3.87
N LYS A 114 1.96 6.41 2.69
CA LYS A 114 2.55 6.81 1.39
C LYS A 114 2.05 8.19 0.99
N GLY A 115 2.93 9.19 0.99
CA GLY A 115 2.59 10.58 0.66
C GLY A 115 2.80 10.98 -0.81
N GLY A 116 2.83 10.02 -1.72
CA GLY A 116 3.04 10.26 -3.16
C GLY A 116 2.05 11.22 -3.82
N HIS A 117 0.92 11.50 -3.19
CA HIS A 117 -0.08 12.47 -3.62
C HIS A 117 -0.03 13.80 -2.84
N SER A 118 1.09 14.09 -2.16
CA SER A 118 1.29 15.38 -1.49
C SER A 118 1.40 16.53 -2.50
N GLU A 119 1.11 17.75 -2.08
CA GLU A 119 1.14 18.96 -2.91
C GLU A 119 2.57 19.37 -3.33
N ASP A 120 3.61 18.79 -2.72
CA ASP A 120 5.01 19.03 -3.10
C ASP A 120 5.32 18.42 -4.48
N LYS A 121 5.62 19.28 -5.45
CA LYS A 121 5.92 18.87 -6.82
C LYS A 121 7.32 18.25 -6.98
N ASN A 122 8.21 18.47 -6.03
CA ASN A 122 9.63 18.08 -6.13
C ASN A 122 9.95 16.83 -5.30
N LYS A 123 9.19 16.58 -4.24
CA LYS A 123 9.45 15.50 -3.29
C LYS A 123 8.23 14.62 -3.09
N SER A 124 8.47 13.33 -2.96
CA SER A 124 7.52 12.35 -2.46
C SER A 124 7.90 12.03 -1.02
N ILE A 125 7.03 12.37 -0.07
CA ILE A 125 7.30 12.23 1.37
C ILE A 125 6.39 11.13 1.91
N ASP A 126 6.98 10.10 2.51
CA ASP A 126 6.27 9.05 3.22
C ASP A 126 6.55 9.19 4.71
N TYR A 127 5.58 8.78 5.54
CA TYR A 127 5.67 8.88 6.99
C TYR A 127 5.57 7.48 7.59
N LEU A 128 6.60 7.08 8.35
CA LEU A 128 6.67 5.78 9.02
C LEU A 128 6.50 5.97 10.52
N SER A 129 5.48 5.32 11.11
CA SER A 129 5.37 5.13 12.56
C SER A 129 6.01 3.80 12.94
N PHE A 130 7.11 3.86 13.71
CA PHE A 130 7.88 2.70 14.16
C PHE A 130 8.53 2.99 15.52
N ASN A 131 8.43 2.07 16.48
CA ASN A 131 8.97 2.20 17.83
C ASN A 131 8.55 3.53 18.51
N ASN A 132 7.27 3.86 18.45
CA ASN A 132 6.68 5.09 19.01
C ASN A 132 7.30 6.40 18.48
N LYS A 133 7.97 6.35 17.34
CA LYS A 133 8.53 7.52 16.66
C LYS A 133 7.98 7.63 15.25
N ILE A 134 7.90 8.87 14.76
CA ILE A 134 7.49 9.16 13.39
C ILE A 134 8.72 9.57 12.59
N TYR A 135 9.02 8.82 11.55
CA TYR A 135 10.10 9.08 10.62
C TYR A 135 9.55 9.61 9.31
N THR A 136 10.22 10.63 8.76
CA THR A 136 9.92 11.17 7.43
C THR A 136 10.92 10.59 6.44
N ILE A 137 10.42 9.92 5.41
CA ILE A 137 11.22 9.28 4.37
C ILE A 137 10.92 10.01 3.06
N SER A 138 11.87 10.76 2.56
CA SER A 138 11.71 11.55 1.34
C SER A 138 12.37 10.89 0.14
N GLY A 139 11.78 11.06 -1.03
CA GLY A 139 12.34 10.69 -2.31
C GLY A 139 12.10 11.77 -3.35
N LYS A 140 12.86 11.75 -4.43
CA LYS A 140 12.68 12.68 -5.55
C LYS A 140 11.39 12.34 -6.29
N ARG A 141 10.64 13.37 -6.70
CA ARG A 141 9.50 13.19 -7.61
C ARG A 141 9.98 13.37 -9.04
N TYR A 142 9.61 12.49 -9.91
CA TYR A 142 9.92 12.54 -11.34
C TYR A 142 8.66 12.89 -12.12
N ALA A 143 8.82 13.76 -13.11
CA ALA A 143 7.75 14.13 -14.05
C ALA A 143 7.56 13.00 -15.06
N THR A 144 6.84 11.96 -14.69
CA THR A 144 6.56 10.79 -15.53
C THR A 144 5.18 10.22 -15.25
N SER A 145 4.56 9.63 -16.27
CA SER A 145 3.33 8.85 -16.15
C SER A 145 3.60 7.38 -15.75
N ASN A 146 4.88 6.93 -15.81
CA ASN A 146 5.28 5.54 -15.56
C ASN A 146 5.35 5.24 -14.07
N THR A 147 4.21 5.24 -13.42
CA THR A 147 4.08 5.04 -11.97
C THR A 147 3.15 3.88 -11.60
N HIS A 148 2.79 3.03 -12.61
CA HIS A 148 1.96 1.87 -12.33
C HIS A 148 2.73 0.85 -11.49
N GLY A 149 2.10 0.36 -10.42
CA GLY A 149 2.70 -0.62 -9.52
C GLY A 149 3.63 -0.05 -8.43
N THR A 150 3.84 1.27 -8.35
CA THR A 150 4.73 1.90 -7.34
C THR A 150 4.42 1.45 -5.91
N GLY A 151 3.14 1.44 -5.51
CA GLY A 151 2.74 1.03 -4.15
C GLY A 151 3.06 -0.41 -3.86
N CYS A 152 2.64 -1.32 -4.74
CA CYS A 152 2.87 -2.75 -4.61
C CYS A 152 4.37 -3.08 -4.61
N THR A 153 5.14 -2.43 -5.49
CA THR A 153 6.60 -2.62 -5.55
C THR A 153 7.28 -2.13 -4.27
N LEU A 154 6.84 -1.00 -3.69
CA LEU A 154 7.36 -0.51 -2.41
C LEU A 154 7.14 -1.53 -1.30
N SER A 155 5.93 -2.05 -1.16
CA SER A 155 5.59 -3.03 -0.12
C SER A 155 6.35 -4.35 -0.32
N ALA A 156 6.51 -4.81 -1.57
CA ALA A 156 7.29 -5.99 -1.90
C ALA A 156 8.78 -5.79 -1.59
N ALA A 157 9.36 -4.63 -1.93
CA ALA A 157 10.76 -4.31 -1.64
C ALA A 157 11.03 -4.22 -0.13
N ILE A 158 10.10 -3.64 0.66
CA ILE A 158 10.18 -3.64 2.12
C ILE A 158 10.17 -5.09 2.63
N SER A 159 9.27 -5.94 2.11
CA SER A 159 9.18 -7.35 2.50
C SER A 159 10.49 -8.10 2.23
N GLY A 160 11.08 -7.90 1.06
CA GLY A 160 12.38 -8.50 0.71
C GLY A 160 13.50 -8.04 1.64
N ASN A 161 13.60 -6.75 1.93
CA ASN A 161 14.61 -6.19 2.83
C ASN A 161 14.46 -6.72 4.28
N ILE A 162 13.22 -6.86 4.78
CA ILE A 162 12.94 -7.48 6.09
C ILE A 162 13.36 -8.95 6.08
N ALA A 163 13.07 -9.70 5.02
CA ALA A 163 13.47 -11.09 4.89
C ALA A 163 14.99 -11.28 4.85
N LEU A 164 15.74 -10.27 4.38
CA LEU A 164 17.21 -10.19 4.43
C LEU A 164 17.74 -9.74 5.79
N GLY A 165 16.89 -9.57 6.81
CA GLY A 165 17.30 -9.24 8.18
C GLY A 165 17.42 -7.74 8.49
N MET A 166 17.02 -6.85 7.59
CA MET A 166 17.05 -5.41 7.87
C MET A 166 15.98 -5.02 8.89
N ASN A 167 16.26 -4.04 9.75
CA ASN A 167 15.21 -3.42 10.56
C ASN A 167 14.23 -2.63 9.67
N LEU A 168 13.03 -2.35 10.20
CA LEU A 168 11.95 -1.75 9.42
C LEU A 168 12.30 -0.37 8.85
N LEU A 169 13.03 0.46 9.60
CA LEU A 169 13.39 1.81 9.13
C LEU A 169 14.33 1.76 7.93
N ASP A 170 15.37 0.93 8.01
CA ASP A 170 16.35 0.81 6.93
C ASP A 170 15.76 0.06 5.74
N ALA A 171 14.94 -0.97 5.98
CA ALA A 171 14.19 -1.66 4.94
C ALA A 171 13.30 -0.70 4.14
N THR A 172 12.63 0.24 4.83
CA THR A 172 11.76 1.24 4.19
C THR A 172 12.56 2.29 3.41
N LYS A 173 13.70 2.75 3.96
CA LYS A 173 14.58 3.70 3.25
C LYS A 173 15.16 3.08 1.97
N ASN A 174 15.66 1.85 2.05
CA ASN A 174 16.19 1.11 0.90
C ASN A 174 15.10 0.89 -0.17
N ALA A 175 13.92 0.45 0.24
CA ALA A 175 12.80 0.29 -0.68
C ALA A 175 12.42 1.60 -1.37
N LYS A 176 12.46 2.74 -0.65
CA LYS A 176 12.20 4.06 -1.23
C LYS A 176 13.27 4.46 -2.26
N GLN A 177 14.54 4.16 -2.01
CA GLN A 177 15.62 4.40 -2.97
C GLN A 177 15.44 3.54 -4.23
N PHE A 178 15.14 2.25 -4.05
CA PHE A 178 14.84 1.35 -5.16
C PHE A 178 13.68 1.87 -6.03
N ILE A 179 12.57 2.28 -5.42
CA ILE A 179 11.43 2.86 -6.14
C ILE A 179 11.83 4.11 -6.92
N ASN A 180 12.64 5.00 -6.32
CA ASN A 180 13.11 6.20 -7.00
C ASN A 180 13.93 5.86 -8.25
N MET A 181 14.81 4.85 -8.18
CA MET A 181 15.58 4.38 -9.34
C MET A 181 14.66 3.72 -10.38
N ALA A 182 13.72 2.88 -9.94
CA ALA A 182 12.78 2.20 -10.82
C ALA A 182 11.87 3.18 -11.59
N ILE A 183 11.48 4.31 -10.98
CA ILE A 183 10.75 5.39 -11.64
C ILE A 183 11.67 6.16 -12.58
N LYS A 184 12.86 6.56 -12.12
CA LYS A 184 13.83 7.33 -12.91
C LYS A 184 14.21 6.62 -14.21
N ASN A 185 14.41 5.31 -14.14
CA ASN A 185 14.85 4.47 -15.25
C ASN A 185 13.67 3.79 -15.97
N SER A 186 12.44 4.22 -15.70
CA SER A 186 11.26 3.69 -16.37
C SER A 186 11.25 4.07 -17.87
N PHE A 187 10.62 3.25 -18.67
CA PHE A 187 10.50 3.44 -20.10
C PHE A 187 9.03 3.45 -20.52
N ASN A 188 8.73 4.19 -21.59
CA ASN A 188 7.36 4.33 -22.08
C ASN A 188 6.94 3.06 -22.85
N ILE A 189 5.91 2.37 -22.34
CA ILE A 189 5.26 1.27 -23.03
C ILE A 189 3.78 1.60 -23.18
N GLY A 190 3.32 1.70 -24.41
CA GLY A 190 1.92 2.02 -24.72
C GLY A 190 1.53 3.48 -24.42
N LYS A 191 0.22 3.73 -24.30
CA LYS A 191 -0.37 5.09 -24.18
C LYS A 191 -0.95 5.39 -22.79
N GLY A 192 -0.87 4.45 -21.85
CA GLY A 192 -1.40 4.60 -20.48
C GLY A 192 -0.33 4.92 -19.45
N TYR A 193 -0.66 4.63 -18.18
CA TYR A 193 0.34 4.67 -17.11
C TYR A 193 1.34 3.52 -17.29
N GLY A 194 2.58 3.85 -17.65
CA GLY A 194 3.64 2.88 -17.89
C GLY A 194 4.13 2.19 -16.60
N PRO A 195 4.80 1.02 -16.75
CA PRO A 195 5.37 0.29 -15.64
C PRO A 195 6.64 0.92 -15.10
N LEU A 196 7.03 0.51 -13.90
CA LEU A 196 8.37 0.75 -13.34
C LEU A 196 9.40 -0.13 -14.04
N ASN A 197 10.67 0.30 -14.03
CA ASN A 197 11.78 -0.59 -14.37
C ASN A 197 12.30 -1.28 -13.10
N HIS A 198 12.05 -2.56 -12.96
CA HIS A 198 12.49 -3.34 -11.79
C HIS A 198 13.94 -3.84 -11.89
N PHE A 199 14.62 -3.63 -13.03
CA PHE A 199 16.01 -4.05 -13.29
C PHE A 199 17.01 -2.92 -13.07
N THR A 200 16.87 -2.16 -11.96
CA THR A 200 17.68 -0.97 -11.63
C THR A 200 18.53 -1.20 -10.39
#